data_cf0ec47a6984e711eb5885f692e7f653
#
_entry.id   cf0ec47a6984e711eb5885f692e7f653
#
_cell.length_a   1.000
_cell.length_b   1.000
_cell.length_c   1.000
_cell.angle_alpha   90.00
_cell.angle_beta   90.00
_cell.angle_gamma   90.00
#
_symmetry.space_group_name_H-M   'P 1'
#
loop_
_entity.id
_entity.type
_entity.pdbx_description
1 polymer ?
#
loop_
_entity_poly.entity_id
_entity_poly.type
_entity_poly.pdbx_seq_one_letter_code
_entity_poly.pdbx_strand_id
1 'polypeptide(L)'
;MIWGSFYFPSPFYTAQHILFHTHPSKGGIFLSASGYIQVHAYSSYAQLPLKDVAVTVTSPDGSVIAMRLTDRSGRIEPIAVPTPARSESQSPDSSVVPFTVVNITAQTRGYELLKNNGLQVFPDTTTDQNLEMIPLAELPDAWSQSETFQTPKQNL
;
A
#
# COMPACT_ATOMS: atom_id res chain seq x y z
N MET A 1 -69.57 31.01 17.37
CA MET A 1 -68.08 30.96 17.44
C MET A 1 -67.72 29.84 18.41
N ILE A 2 -67.36 28.68 17.84
CA ILE A 2 -67.01 27.50 18.66
C ILE A 2 -65.63 27.05 18.21
N TRP A 3 -64.66 27.14 19.11
CA TRP A 3 -63.32 26.70 18.90
C TRP A 3 -63.23 25.22 19.27
N GLY A 4 -63.05 24.35 18.26
CA GLY A 4 -62.79 22.93 18.42
C GLY A 4 -61.34 22.69 18.69
N SER A 5 -61.01 22.14 19.88
CA SER A 5 -59.68 21.70 20.28
C SER A 5 -59.43 20.33 19.64
N PHE A 6 -58.48 20.23 18.72
CA PHE A 6 -58.01 18.97 18.18
C PHE A 6 -56.93 18.41 19.08
N TYR A 7 -57.26 17.33 19.75
CA TYR A 7 -56.29 16.51 20.50
C TYR A 7 -55.63 15.52 19.55
N PHE A 8 -54.31 15.63 19.37
CA PHE A 8 -53.55 14.63 18.69
C PHE A 8 -52.97 13.66 19.75
N PRO A 9 -53.26 12.33 19.64
CA PRO A 9 -52.57 11.36 20.49
C PRO A 9 -51.20 11.07 19.94
N SER A 10 -50.18 11.23 20.80
CA SER A 10 -48.79 10.82 20.53
C SER A 10 -48.69 9.30 20.46
N PRO A 11 -48.12 8.71 19.42
CA PRO A 11 -47.79 7.30 19.44
C PRO A 11 -46.57 7.07 20.32
N PHE A 12 -46.75 6.37 21.43
CA PHE A 12 -45.67 5.80 22.21
C PHE A 12 -44.91 4.81 21.35
N TYR A 13 -43.73 5.17 20.90
CA TYR A 13 -42.77 4.20 20.35
C TYR A 13 -42.12 3.45 21.52
N THR A 14 -42.59 2.24 21.70
CA THR A 14 -41.93 1.27 22.59
C THR A 14 -40.59 0.91 21.94
N ALA A 15 -39.51 1.40 22.50
CA ALA A 15 -38.15 1.00 22.13
C ALA A 15 -37.98 -0.49 22.49
N GLN A 16 -38.13 -1.36 21.49
CA GLN A 16 -37.65 -2.73 21.62
C GLN A 16 -36.14 -2.71 21.69
N HIS A 17 -35.59 -3.02 22.85
CA HIS A 17 -34.20 -3.37 23.03
C HIS A 17 -33.86 -4.57 22.16
N ILE A 18 -33.29 -4.31 20.98
CA ILE A 18 -32.62 -5.35 20.21
C ILE A 18 -31.30 -5.61 20.93
N LEU A 19 -31.30 -6.67 21.72
CA LEU A 19 -30.09 -7.28 22.27
C LEU A 19 -29.26 -7.78 21.07
N PHE A 20 -28.33 -6.97 20.62
CA PHE A 20 -27.25 -7.47 19.78
C PHE A 20 -26.43 -8.44 20.62
N HIS A 21 -26.67 -9.72 20.42
CA HIS A 21 -25.74 -10.75 20.84
C HIS A 21 -24.49 -10.58 19.99
N THR A 22 -23.56 -9.73 20.46
CA THR A 22 -22.20 -9.74 19.96
C THR A 22 -21.59 -11.07 20.37
N HIS A 23 -21.56 -12.02 19.43
CA HIS A 23 -20.66 -13.15 19.56
C HIS A 23 -19.25 -12.54 19.69
N PRO A 24 -18.50 -12.87 20.73
CA PRO A 24 -17.08 -12.53 20.73
C PRO A 24 -16.46 -13.38 19.62
N SER A 25 -16.28 -12.77 18.45
CA SER A 25 -15.31 -13.27 17.50
C SER A 25 -14.02 -13.40 18.30
N LYS A 26 -13.41 -14.58 18.31
CA LYS A 26 -12.03 -14.78 18.79
C LYS A 26 -11.14 -13.92 17.89
N GLY A 27 -11.12 -12.63 18.16
CA GLY A 27 -10.16 -11.70 17.61
C GLY A 27 -8.83 -12.03 18.27
N GLY A 28 -8.05 -12.90 17.65
CA GLY A 28 -6.64 -12.98 17.97
C GLY A 28 -6.08 -11.58 17.85
N ILE A 29 -5.33 -11.12 18.83
CA ILE A 29 -4.54 -9.89 18.75
C ILE A 29 -3.50 -10.20 17.68
N PHE A 30 -3.77 -9.81 16.43
CA PHE A 30 -2.75 -9.86 15.39
C PHE A 30 -1.72 -8.80 15.76
N LEU A 31 -0.59 -9.22 16.25
CA LEU A 31 0.55 -8.36 16.46
C LEU A 31 1.01 -7.92 15.05
N SER A 32 0.73 -6.68 14.70
CA SER A 32 1.23 -6.10 13.47
C SER A 32 2.65 -5.58 13.69
N ALA A 33 3.55 -5.96 12.82
CA ALA A 33 4.88 -5.37 12.71
C ALA A 33 4.90 -4.41 11.51
N SER A 34 6.03 -3.74 11.29
CA SER A 34 6.24 -2.91 10.11
C SER A 34 7.55 -3.29 9.45
N GLY A 35 7.52 -3.44 8.14
CA GLY A 35 8.70 -3.41 7.31
C GLY A 35 8.84 -2.04 6.64
N TYR A 36 9.96 -1.75 6.03
CA TYR A 36 10.25 -0.48 5.39
C TYR A 36 10.68 -0.68 3.95
N ILE A 37 10.30 0.26 3.09
CA ILE A 37 10.76 0.32 1.71
C ILE A 37 11.60 1.57 1.55
N GLN A 38 12.84 1.41 1.10
CA GLN A 38 13.72 2.46 0.65
C GLN A 38 13.86 2.38 -0.85
N VAL A 39 13.64 3.47 -1.56
CA VAL A 39 13.77 3.54 -3.01
C VAL A 39 14.94 4.42 -3.39
N HIS A 40 15.65 4.00 -4.43
CA HIS A 40 16.65 4.80 -5.13
C HIS A 40 16.37 4.80 -6.63
N ALA A 41 15.96 5.95 -7.18
CA ALA A 41 15.68 6.12 -8.60
C ALA A 41 16.85 6.81 -9.31
N TYR A 42 17.25 6.28 -10.45
CA TYR A 42 18.35 6.80 -11.26
C TYR A 42 18.08 6.59 -12.75
N SER A 43 18.75 7.37 -13.59
CA SER A 43 18.68 7.24 -15.04
C SER A 43 19.50 6.05 -15.54
N SER A 44 18.94 5.27 -16.50
CA SER A 44 19.55 4.06 -17.04
C SER A 44 20.95 4.26 -17.58
N TYR A 45 21.17 5.28 -18.37
CA TYR A 45 22.44 5.48 -19.09
C TYR A 45 23.58 5.98 -18.22
N ALA A 46 23.32 7.03 -17.47
CA ALA A 46 24.37 7.71 -16.72
C ALA A 46 24.40 7.33 -15.24
N GLN A 47 23.43 6.50 -14.80
CA GLN A 47 23.19 6.14 -13.39
C GLN A 47 23.12 7.36 -12.46
N LEU A 48 22.70 8.51 -13.03
CA LEU A 48 22.53 9.74 -12.27
C LEU A 48 21.25 9.65 -11.43
N PRO A 49 21.31 10.05 -10.16
CA PRO A 49 20.14 10.07 -9.31
C PRO A 49 19.08 11.03 -9.87
N LEU A 50 17.83 10.60 -9.83
CA LEU A 50 16.69 11.36 -10.34
C LEU A 50 15.89 11.96 -9.20
N LYS A 51 15.85 13.28 -9.18
CA LYS A 51 14.98 14.05 -8.28
C LYS A 51 13.56 14.14 -8.83
N ASP A 52 12.59 14.34 -7.93
CA ASP A 52 11.16 14.58 -8.24
C ASP A 52 10.49 13.42 -9.01
N VAL A 53 10.99 12.19 -8.85
CA VAL A 53 10.29 11.00 -9.31
C VAL A 53 9.15 10.70 -8.34
N ALA A 54 7.92 10.63 -8.85
CA ALA A 54 6.77 10.23 -8.07
C ALA A 54 6.77 8.72 -7.90
N VAL A 55 7.03 8.26 -6.68
CA VAL A 55 7.02 6.84 -6.29
C VAL A 55 5.73 6.56 -5.53
N THR A 56 4.91 5.66 -6.06
CA THR A 56 3.65 5.22 -5.44
C THR A 56 3.76 3.76 -5.06
N VAL A 57 3.47 3.45 -3.81
CA VAL A 57 3.38 2.09 -3.29
C VAL A 57 1.92 1.72 -3.12
N THR A 58 1.52 0.59 -3.68
CA THR A 58 0.15 0.08 -3.60
C THR A 58 0.11 -1.36 -3.10
N SER A 59 -1.00 -1.74 -2.50
CA SER A 59 -1.33 -3.14 -2.25
C SER A 59 -1.62 -3.86 -3.57
N PRO A 60 -1.66 -5.20 -3.60
CA PRO A 60 -2.01 -5.97 -4.79
C PRO A 60 -3.40 -5.69 -5.35
N ASP A 61 -4.33 -5.23 -4.51
CA ASP A 61 -5.69 -4.81 -4.88
C ASP A 61 -5.76 -3.40 -5.50
N GLY A 62 -4.61 -2.68 -5.57
CA GLY A 62 -4.51 -1.33 -6.10
C GLY A 62 -4.70 -0.21 -5.08
N SER A 63 -4.97 -0.52 -3.81
CA SER A 63 -5.09 0.50 -2.75
C SER A 63 -3.74 1.18 -2.51
N VAL A 64 -3.73 2.51 -2.49
CA VAL A 64 -2.50 3.30 -2.28
C VAL A 64 -2.10 3.25 -0.82
N ILE A 65 -0.89 2.77 -0.53
CA ILE A 65 -0.29 2.76 0.79
C ILE A 65 0.40 4.11 1.06
N ALA A 66 1.24 4.55 0.11
CA ALA A 66 1.94 5.82 0.21
C ALA A 66 2.39 6.33 -1.16
N MET A 67 2.62 7.64 -1.24
CA MET A 67 3.28 8.30 -2.36
C MET A 67 4.39 9.21 -1.82
N ARG A 68 5.56 9.19 -2.44
CA ARG A 68 6.71 10.02 -2.10
C ARG A 68 7.36 10.55 -3.37
N LEU A 69 8.06 11.68 -3.24
CA LEU A 69 8.94 12.20 -4.28
C LEU A 69 10.39 11.92 -3.89
N THR A 70 11.21 11.57 -4.88
CA THR A 70 12.65 11.41 -4.66
C THR A 70 13.31 12.77 -4.44
N ASP A 71 14.32 12.78 -3.59
CA ASP A 71 15.19 13.93 -3.33
C ASP A 71 16.31 14.09 -4.38
N ARG A 72 17.26 15.00 -4.14
CA ARG A 72 18.39 15.22 -5.03
C ARG A 72 19.32 14.02 -5.18
N SER A 73 19.31 13.10 -4.24
CA SER A 73 20.08 11.87 -4.29
C SER A 73 19.30 10.70 -4.92
N GLY A 74 18.11 10.97 -5.47
CA GLY A 74 17.23 9.95 -6.04
C GLY A 74 16.54 9.07 -5.00
N ARG A 75 16.56 9.44 -3.72
CA ARG A 75 16.03 8.64 -2.62
C ARG A 75 14.70 9.21 -2.13
N ILE A 76 13.84 8.31 -1.62
CA ILE A 76 12.64 8.71 -0.89
C ILE A 76 12.86 8.57 0.62
N GLU A 77 12.05 9.27 1.41
CA GLU A 77 11.89 8.92 2.81
C GLU A 77 11.31 7.51 2.92
N PRO A 78 11.85 6.63 3.80
CA PRO A 78 11.39 5.25 3.93
C PRO A 78 9.88 5.15 4.17
N ILE A 79 9.23 4.24 3.45
CA ILE A 79 7.79 3.99 3.58
C ILE A 79 7.60 2.80 4.51
N ALA A 80 6.88 3.01 5.62
CA ALA A 80 6.47 1.93 6.50
C ALA A 80 5.28 1.16 5.88
N VAL A 81 5.40 -0.15 5.84
CA VAL A 81 4.38 -1.08 5.35
C VAL A 81 3.98 -2.01 6.48
N PRO A 82 2.70 -2.12 6.84
CA PRO A 82 2.24 -3.10 7.82
C PRO A 82 2.56 -4.52 7.37
N THR A 83 3.15 -5.32 8.24
CA THR A 83 3.51 -6.72 8.00
C THR A 83 3.00 -7.60 9.12
N PRO A 84 2.81 -8.91 8.88
CA PRO A 84 2.59 -9.87 9.97
C PRO A 84 3.78 -9.87 10.93
N ALA A 85 3.52 -10.10 12.21
CA ALA A 85 4.60 -10.21 13.19
C ALA A 85 5.46 -11.47 12.92
N ARG A 86 6.76 -11.35 13.10
CA ARG A 86 7.68 -12.48 12.91
C ARG A 86 7.29 -13.70 13.75
N SER A 87 6.78 -13.50 14.97
CA SER A 87 6.35 -14.57 15.86
C SER A 87 5.17 -15.37 15.31
N GLU A 88 4.32 -14.77 14.49
CA GLU A 88 3.17 -15.44 13.89
C GLU A 88 3.59 -16.43 12.79
N SER A 89 4.63 -16.11 12.03
CA SER A 89 5.13 -16.96 10.96
C SER A 89 6.08 -18.07 11.44
N GLN A 90 6.63 -17.96 12.66
CA GLN A 90 7.58 -18.92 13.22
C GLN A 90 6.90 -20.07 13.99
N SER A 91 5.59 -20.06 14.15
CA SER A 91 4.86 -21.16 14.76
C SER A 91 4.82 -22.37 13.83
N PRO A 92 5.08 -23.60 14.31
CA PRO A 92 5.14 -24.81 13.47
C PRO A 92 3.91 -25.10 12.63
N ASP A 93 2.75 -24.63 13.08
CA ASP A 93 1.46 -24.82 12.41
C ASP A 93 0.96 -23.51 11.74
N SER A 94 1.85 -22.52 11.56
CA SER A 94 1.46 -21.24 10.99
C SER A 94 1.28 -21.37 9.48
N SER A 95 0.09 -21.00 9.00
CA SER A 95 -0.18 -20.74 7.58
C SER A 95 0.05 -19.27 7.19
N VAL A 96 0.55 -18.45 8.12
CA VAL A 96 0.77 -17.02 7.91
C VAL A 96 2.02 -16.80 7.06
N VAL A 97 1.84 -16.12 5.94
CA VAL A 97 2.94 -15.71 5.07
C VAL A 97 3.77 -14.63 5.79
N PRO A 98 5.11 -14.77 5.93
CA PRO A 98 5.93 -13.91 6.77
C PRO A 98 6.26 -12.54 6.15
N PHE A 99 5.53 -12.09 5.14
CA PHE A 99 5.76 -10.83 4.46
C PHE A 99 4.46 -10.23 3.92
N THR A 100 4.49 -8.96 3.62
CA THR A 100 3.44 -8.26 2.86
C THR A 100 3.92 -8.04 1.43
N VAL A 101 3.04 -8.30 0.45
CA VAL A 101 3.31 -8.04 -0.96
C VAL A 101 2.80 -6.65 -1.33
N VAL A 102 3.60 -5.88 -2.05
CA VAL A 102 3.23 -4.57 -2.56
C VAL A 102 3.68 -4.40 -4.01
N ASN A 103 3.12 -3.39 -4.67
CA ASN A 103 3.56 -2.96 -6.00
C ASN A 103 4.12 -1.53 -5.90
N ILE A 104 5.12 -1.23 -6.71
CA ILE A 104 5.72 0.10 -6.82
C ILE A 104 5.52 0.60 -8.24
N THR A 105 5.06 1.85 -8.34
CA THR A 105 5.01 2.58 -9.60
C THR A 105 5.88 3.82 -9.46
N ALA A 106 6.77 4.05 -10.43
CA ALA A 106 7.61 5.23 -10.48
C ALA A 106 7.36 6.01 -11.78
N GLN A 107 7.16 7.31 -11.65
CA GLN A 107 6.85 8.17 -12.77
C GLN A 107 7.54 9.53 -12.62
N THR A 108 8.14 10.00 -13.70
CA THR A 108 8.62 11.37 -13.84
C THR A 108 8.57 11.81 -15.30
N ARG A 109 8.58 13.12 -15.52
CA ARG A 109 8.48 13.67 -16.89
C ARG A 109 9.72 13.32 -17.71
N GLY A 110 9.53 12.85 -18.94
CA GLY A 110 10.61 12.50 -19.87
C GLY A 110 11.18 11.10 -19.68
N TYR A 111 10.56 10.28 -18.83
CA TYR A 111 10.94 8.89 -18.58
C TYR A 111 9.73 7.96 -18.76
N GLU A 112 10.02 6.69 -19.02
CA GLU A 112 9.00 5.66 -19.03
C GLU A 112 8.34 5.49 -17.67
N LEU A 113 7.09 5.03 -17.69
CA LEU A 113 6.39 4.60 -16.48
C LEU A 113 6.94 3.24 -16.05
N LEU A 114 7.65 3.20 -14.92
CA LEU A 114 8.17 1.97 -14.35
C LEU A 114 7.17 1.36 -13.38
N LYS A 115 6.93 0.05 -13.51
CA LYS A 115 6.12 -0.74 -12.57
C LYS A 115 6.93 -1.92 -12.07
N ASN A 116 7.00 -2.08 -10.76
CA ASN A 116 7.58 -3.25 -10.11
C ASN A 116 6.50 -3.91 -9.26
N ASN A 117 6.08 -5.11 -9.66
CA ASN A 117 5.00 -5.85 -9.00
C ASN A 117 5.56 -6.98 -8.13
N GLY A 118 4.86 -7.26 -7.04
CA GLY A 118 5.14 -8.42 -6.20
C GLY A 118 6.33 -8.24 -5.26
N LEU A 119 6.72 -6.99 -4.92
CA LEU A 119 7.77 -6.75 -3.94
C LEU A 119 7.36 -7.26 -2.57
N GLN A 120 8.22 -8.05 -1.94
CA GLN A 120 7.99 -8.63 -0.63
C GLN A 120 8.65 -7.77 0.45
N VAL A 121 7.85 -7.38 1.44
CA VAL A 121 8.30 -6.57 2.58
C VAL A 121 8.20 -7.40 3.85
N PHE A 122 9.34 -7.63 4.49
CA PHE A 122 9.43 -8.43 5.70
C PHE A 122 9.36 -7.56 6.96
N PRO A 123 8.88 -8.11 8.09
CA PRO A 123 8.84 -7.39 9.36
C PRO A 123 10.23 -7.00 9.84
N ASP A 124 10.32 -5.81 10.42
CA ASP A 124 11.53 -5.26 11.06
C ASP A 124 12.76 -5.16 10.13
N THR A 125 12.52 -5.12 8.81
CA THR A 125 13.59 -4.98 7.82
C THR A 125 13.31 -3.84 6.85
N THR A 126 14.38 -3.32 6.24
CA THR A 126 14.28 -2.37 5.13
C THR A 126 14.55 -3.11 3.82
N THR A 127 13.61 -3.02 2.89
CA THR A 127 13.76 -3.51 1.52
C THR A 127 14.25 -2.36 0.65
N ASP A 128 15.49 -2.47 0.15
CA ASP A 128 16.05 -1.51 -0.78
C ASP A 128 15.63 -1.85 -2.21
N GLN A 129 15.00 -0.89 -2.89
CA GLN A 129 14.53 -1.03 -4.25
C GLN A 129 15.20 0.00 -5.16
N ASN A 130 16.00 -0.48 -6.10
CA ASN A 130 16.58 0.31 -7.16
C ASN A 130 15.61 0.40 -8.34
N LEU A 131 15.34 1.64 -8.80
CA LEU A 131 14.47 1.93 -9.93
C LEU A 131 15.30 2.59 -11.04
N GLU A 132 15.60 1.82 -12.07
CA GLU A 132 16.28 2.30 -13.25
C GLU A 132 15.26 2.88 -14.21
N MET A 133 15.28 4.21 -14.36
CA MET A 133 14.34 4.95 -15.20
C MET A 133 14.91 5.13 -16.60
N ILE A 134 14.14 4.77 -17.64
CA ILE A 134 14.56 4.86 -19.05
C ILE A 134 14.05 6.18 -19.64
N PRO A 135 14.93 7.05 -20.15
CA PRO A 135 14.50 8.28 -20.82
C PRO A 135 13.71 8.02 -22.10
N LEU A 136 12.58 8.69 -22.29
CA LEU A 136 11.75 8.58 -23.50
C LEU A 136 12.49 9.01 -24.79
N ALA A 137 13.48 9.88 -24.68
CA ALA A 137 14.28 10.28 -25.83
C ALA A 137 15.12 9.16 -26.44
N GLU A 138 15.36 8.08 -25.70
CA GLU A 138 16.04 6.87 -26.16
C GLU A 138 15.12 5.94 -26.97
N LEU A 139 13.80 6.20 -26.91
CA LEU A 139 12.75 5.44 -27.55
C LEU A 139 11.79 6.40 -28.28
N PRO A 140 12.21 6.98 -29.42
CA PRO A 140 11.50 8.09 -30.07
C PRO A 140 10.06 7.78 -30.49
N ASP A 141 9.69 6.51 -30.63
CA ASP A 141 8.36 6.10 -31.09
C ASP A 141 7.39 5.70 -29.95
N ALA A 142 7.79 5.88 -28.68
CA ALA A 142 7.06 5.32 -27.56
C ALA A 142 6.48 6.40 -26.61
N TRP A 143 5.37 6.99 -27.00
CA TRP A 143 4.65 7.98 -26.17
C TRP A 143 4.00 7.40 -24.91
N SER A 144 3.93 6.08 -24.77
CA SER A 144 3.22 5.42 -23.66
C SER A 144 3.85 4.10 -23.22
N GLN A 145 5.16 3.94 -23.39
CA GLN A 145 5.80 2.71 -22.93
C GLN A 145 5.87 2.66 -21.41
N SER A 146 5.56 1.50 -20.91
CA SER A 146 5.69 1.17 -19.49
C SER A 146 6.55 -0.08 -19.37
N GLU A 147 7.54 -0.01 -18.50
CA GLU A 147 8.30 -1.18 -18.10
C GLU A 147 7.70 -1.82 -16.87
N THR A 148 7.51 -3.13 -16.90
CA THR A 148 6.91 -3.85 -15.77
C THR A 148 7.85 -4.96 -15.33
N PHE A 149 8.29 -4.90 -14.09
CA PHE A 149 9.05 -5.94 -13.44
C PHE A 149 8.16 -6.78 -12.54
N GLN A 150 8.44 -8.06 -12.49
CA GLN A 150 7.81 -8.99 -11.56
C GLN A 150 8.86 -9.55 -10.61
N THR A 151 8.73 -9.25 -9.35
CA THR A 151 9.60 -9.83 -8.32
C THR A 151 9.22 -11.30 -8.11
N PRO A 152 10.16 -12.26 -8.30
CA PRO A 152 9.88 -13.68 -8.04
C PRO A 152 9.53 -13.91 -6.56
N LYS A 153 8.61 -14.83 -6.31
CA LYS A 153 8.31 -15.26 -4.94
C LYS A 153 9.54 -15.95 -4.35
N GLN A 154 9.92 -15.54 -3.14
CA GLN A 154 10.93 -16.28 -2.39
C GLN A 154 10.30 -17.54 -1.83
N ASN A 155 10.95 -18.68 -2.05
CA ASN A 155 10.62 -19.94 -1.39
C ASN A 155 11.29 -19.92 -0.02
N LEU A 156 10.46 -19.85 1.01
CA LEU A 156 10.89 -19.87 2.42
C LEU A 156 10.70 -21.27 2.97
#